data_e4c02a1f9bf2ea7020522f440eeff028
#
_entry.id   e4c02a1f9bf2ea7020522f440eeff028
#
_cell.length_a   1.000
_cell.length_b   1.000
_cell.length_c   1.000
_cell.angle_alpha   90.00
_cell.angle_beta   90.00
_cell.angle_gamma   90.00
#
_symmetry.space_group_name_H-M   'P 1'
#
loop_
_entity.id
_entity.type
_entity.pdbx_description
1 polymer ?
#
loop_
_entity_poly.entity_id
_entity_poly.type
_entity_poly.pdbx_seq_one_letter_code
_entity_poly.pdbx_strand_id
1 'polypeptide(L)'
;MGMVFQHFNLYNNKTVLQNVMMAPAYLKCKDIDKAKKKNRMIKFKNMFRGSDKKEELIPITETKEQIKKEVKEQAMALLKRIGLEDKADVYPSTLSGGQKQRVAIIRSMAMNPDVILFDEPTSALDPEMVGEVLELMKDLAKEGMTMVVVTHEMGFAREVASRVLFIDDGQIKEEAAPAEFFEHPKDPRLQEFLSKIL
;
A
#
# COMPACT_ATOMS: atom_id res chain seq x y z
N MET A 1 -3.33 -4.47 5.52
CA MET A 1 -3.73 -4.53 4.11
C MET A 1 -3.69 -3.11 3.55
N GLY A 2 -3.00 -2.90 2.41
CA GLY A 2 -2.97 -1.66 1.64
C GLY A 2 -3.83 -1.78 0.38
N MET A 3 -4.19 -0.64 -0.24
CA MET A 3 -4.89 -0.61 -1.53
C MET A 3 -4.37 0.55 -2.38
N VAL A 4 -4.14 0.26 -3.66
CA VAL A 4 -3.71 1.20 -4.69
C VAL A 4 -4.75 1.15 -5.80
N PHE A 5 -5.32 2.30 -6.14
CA PHE A 5 -6.40 2.43 -7.10
C PHE A 5 -5.87 2.90 -8.46
N GLN A 6 -6.67 2.72 -9.49
CA GLN A 6 -6.47 3.26 -10.83
C GLN A 6 -6.27 4.79 -10.81
N HIS A 7 -7.13 5.49 -10.08
CA HIS A 7 -6.95 6.92 -9.80
C HIS A 7 -6.16 7.07 -8.50
N PHE A 8 -5.07 7.75 -8.52
CA PHE A 8 -4.03 7.86 -7.47
C PHE A 8 -4.57 8.15 -6.07
N ASN A 9 -5.74 8.77 -5.95
CA ASN A 9 -6.44 9.12 -4.70
C ASN A 9 -5.55 9.86 -3.68
N LEU A 10 -4.63 10.70 -4.17
CA LEU A 10 -3.81 11.55 -3.32
C LEU A 10 -4.64 12.74 -2.80
N TYR A 11 -4.36 13.16 -1.59
CA TYR A 11 -4.95 14.36 -1.01
C TYR A 11 -4.31 15.60 -1.63
N ASN A 12 -5.04 16.30 -2.50
CA ASN A 12 -4.54 17.46 -3.24
C ASN A 12 -4.19 18.66 -2.35
N ASN A 13 -4.75 18.73 -1.14
CA ASN A 13 -4.47 19.76 -0.14
C ASN A 13 -3.34 19.40 0.82
N LYS A 14 -2.60 18.35 0.54
CA LYS A 14 -1.45 17.86 1.32
C LYS A 14 -0.24 17.74 0.41
N THR A 15 0.95 18.02 0.95
CA THR A 15 2.20 17.76 0.22
C THR A 15 2.40 16.26 0.00
N VAL A 16 3.33 15.90 -0.86
CA VAL A 16 3.72 14.50 -1.12
C VAL A 16 4.10 13.80 0.18
N LEU A 17 4.98 14.39 0.97
CA LEU A 17 5.39 13.86 2.27
C LEU A 17 4.20 13.69 3.22
N GLN A 18 3.33 14.69 3.30
CA GLN A 18 2.13 14.62 4.14
C GLN A 18 1.16 13.52 3.71
N ASN A 19 1.04 13.25 2.41
CA ASN A 19 0.24 12.13 1.89
C ASN A 19 0.75 10.79 2.42
N VAL A 20 2.07 10.59 2.43
CA VAL A 20 2.69 9.33 2.91
C VAL A 20 2.61 9.22 4.44
N MET A 21 2.84 10.31 5.16
CA MET A 21 2.91 10.32 6.62
C MET A 21 1.53 10.20 7.31
N MET A 22 0.46 10.65 6.67
CA MET A 22 -0.80 10.96 7.34
C MET A 22 -1.40 9.75 8.07
N ALA A 23 -1.53 8.61 7.39
CA ALA A 23 -2.15 7.43 7.97
C ALA A 23 -1.30 6.81 9.10
N PRO A 24 0.01 6.52 8.91
CA PRO A 24 0.82 5.95 9.97
C PRO A 24 0.95 6.88 11.17
N ALA A 25 1.13 8.20 10.97
CA ALA A 25 1.19 9.15 12.07
C ALA A 25 -0.13 9.22 12.85
N TYR A 26 -1.27 9.24 12.14
CA TYR A 26 -2.58 9.26 12.78
C TYR A 26 -2.83 8.02 13.64
N LEU A 27 -2.55 6.83 13.13
CA LEU A 27 -2.82 5.58 13.84
C LEU A 27 -1.93 5.41 15.05
N LYS A 28 -0.61 5.62 14.93
CA LYS A 28 0.31 5.57 16.06
C LYS A 28 -0.07 6.60 17.15
N CYS A 29 -0.40 7.84 16.76
CA CYS A 29 -0.85 8.87 17.72
C CYS A 29 -2.18 8.51 18.38
N LYS A 30 -3.13 7.92 17.66
CA LYS A 30 -4.43 7.48 18.20
C LYS A 30 -4.26 6.38 19.24
N ASP A 31 -3.31 5.47 19.05
CA ASP A 31 -3.05 4.40 20.02
C ASP A 31 -2.47 4.95 21.33
N ILE A 32 -1.60 5.98 21.28
CA ILE A 32 -1.18 6.71 22.46
C ILE A 32 -2.38 7.36 23.18
N ASP A 33 -3.27 8.01 22.44
CA ASP A 33 -4.46 8.65 23.05
C ASP A 33 -5.37 7.62 23.72
N LYS A 34 -5.56 6.45 23.10
CA LYS A 34 -6.30 5.33 23.71
C LYS A 34 -5.61 4.83 24.98
N ALA A 35 -4.27 4.63 24.95
CA ALA A 35 -3.50 4.20 26.11
C ALA A 35 -3.60 5.23 27.26
N LYS A 36 -3.45 6.52 26.95
CA LYS A 36 -3.63 7.61 27.96
C LYS A 36 -5.02 7.59 28.57
N LYS A 37 -6.08 7.45 27.75
CA LYS A 37 -7.47 7.37 28.23
C LYS A 37 -7.66 6.15 29.15
N LYS A 38 -7.15 4.98 28.74
CA LYS A 38 -7.25 3.76 29.56
C LYS A 38 -6.47 3.89 30.87
N ASN A 39 -5.28 4.44 30.85
CA ASN A 39 -4.48 4.70 32.04
C ASN A 39 -5.19 5.66 33.02
N ARG A 40 -5.89 6.68 32.53
CA ARG A 40 -6.69 7.58 33.37
C ARG A 40 -7.82 6.81 34.07
N MET A 41 -8.49 5.88 33.38
CA MET A 41 -9.52 5.03 33.97
C MET A 41 -8.93 4.05 35.00
N ILE A 42 -7.78 3.43 34.72
CA ILE A 42 -7.07 2.54 35.64
C ILE A 42 -6.67 3.29 36.90
N LYS A 43 -6.09 4.49 36.77
CA LYS A 43 -5.76 5.33 37.93
C LYS A 43 -6.95 5.64 38.78
N PHE A 44 -8.12 6.00 38.20
CA PHE A 44 -9.34 6.27 38.91
C PHE A 44 -9.87 5.02 39.66
N LYS A 45 -9.87 3.85 39.00
CA LYS A 45 -10.27 2.58 39.65
C LYS A 45 -9.32 2.19 40.77
N ASN A 46 -8.00 2.37 40.58
CA ASN A 46 -6.99 2.03 41.58
C ASN A 46 -7.06 2.92 42.82
N MET A 47 -7.66 4.09 42.74
CA MET A 47 -7.88 4.98 43.88
C MET A 47 -8.86 4.37 44.94
N PHE A 48 -9.78 3.48 44.49
CA PHE A 48 -10.75 2.82 45.33
C PHE A 48 -10.45 1.34 45.63
N ARG A 49 -9.28 0.82 45.15
CA ARG A 49 -8.88 -0.58 45.32
C ARG A 49 -7.74 -0.71 46.33
N GLY A 50 -7.78 -1.80 47.13
CA GLY A 50 -6.65 -2.16 48.00
C GLY A 50 -5.39 -2.49 47.18
N SER A 51 -4.22 -2.43 47.84
CA SER A 51 -2.90 -2.56 47.19
C SER A 51 -2.75 -3.79 46.30
N ASP A 52 -3.33 -4.92 46.73
CA ASP A 52 -3.17 -6.23 46.06
C ASP A 52 -4.07 -6.42 44.82
N LYS A 53 -4.95 -5.45 44.52
CA LYS A 53 -5.91 -5.52 43.39
C LYS A 53 -5.76 -4.38 42.40
N LYS A 54 -4.62 -3.68 42.43
CA LYS A 54 -4.35 -2.58 41.48
C LYS A 54 -4.00 -3.11 40.10
N GLU A 55 -4.63 -2.54 39.08
CA GLU A 55 -4.30 -2.81 37.67
C GLU A 55 -3.05 -2.04 37.27
N GLU A 56 -2.18 -2.69 36.48
CA GLU A 56 -0.98 -2.05 35.92
C GLU A 56 -1.34 -1.04 34.83
N LEU A 57 -0.55 0.03 34.74
CA LEU A 57 -0.70 1.03 33.68
C LEU A 57 -0.09 0.52 32.38
N ILE A 58 -0.72 0.85 31.27
CA ILE A 58 -0.15 0.58 29.94
C ILE A 58 1.09 1.47 29.78
N PRO A 59 2.27 0.91 29.47
CA PRO A 59 3.45 1.70 29.25
C PRO A 59 3.26 2.58 27.99
N ILE A 60 3.62 3.86 28.10
CA ILE A 60 3.64 4.82 27.00
C ILE A 60 5.10 5.25 26.88
N THR A 61 5.81 4.67 25.92
CA THR A 61 7.25 4.85 25.73
C THR A 61 7.59 6.03 24.82
N GLU A 62 6.63 6.48 24.01
CA GLU A 62 6.88 7.51 22.99
C GLU A 62 5.95 8.71 23.14
N THR A 63 6.46 9.87 22.74
CA THR A 63 5.66 11.08 22.59
C THR A 63 5.11 11.20 21.16
N LYS A 64 4.04 11.99 20.97
CA LYS A 64 3.50 12.25 19.62
C LYS A 64 4.52 12.94 18.71
N GLU A 65 5.44 13.69 19.25
CA GLU A 65 6.51 14.38 18.50
C GLU A 65 7.55 13.37 18.01
N GLN A 66 7.96 12.45 18.88
CA GLN A 66 8.86 11.35 18.50
C GLN A 66 8.25 10.48 17.39
N ILE A 67 6.97 10.11 17.52
CA ILE A 67 6.26 9.36 16.46
C ILE A 67 6.25 10.13 15.15
N LYS A 68 5.91 11.41 15.16
CA LYS A 68 5.88 12.20 13.93
C LYS A 68 7.26 12.30 13.27
N LYS A 69 8.33 12.39 14.08
CA LYS A 69 9.72 12.41 13.59
C LYS A 69 10.06 11.06 12.94
N GLU A 70 9.81 9.96 13.63
CA GLU A 70 10.05 8.60 13.10
C GLU A 70 9.29 8.35 11.80
N VAL A 71 7.99 8.66 11.77
CA VAL A 71 7.15 8.50 10.57
C VAL A 71 7.65 9.38 9.43
N LYS A 72 8.17 10.59 9.72
CA LYS A 72 8.78 11.45 8.70
C LYS A 72 10.03 10.82 8.11
N GLU A 73 10.90 10.27 8.94
CA GLU A 73 12.13 9.59 8.50
C GLU A 73 11.80 8.37 7.61
N GLN A 74 10.82 7.56 8.03
CA GLN A 74 10.34 6.42 7.24
C GLN A 74 9.73 6.86 5.90
N ALA A 75 8.90 7.91 5.90
CA ALA A 75 8.29 8.45 4.69
C ALA A 75 9.34 9.02 3.72
N MET A 76 10.37 9.71 4.23
CA MET A 76 11.48 10.21 3.41
C MET A 76 12.30 9.07 2.81
N ALA A 77 12.54 7.98 3.54
CA ALA A 77 13.20 6.80 3.01
C ALA A 77 12.40 6.15 1.86
N LEU A 78 11.08 6.08 2.00
CA LEU A 78 10.19 5.60 0.93
C LEU A 78 10.20 6.54 -0.29
N LEU A 79 10.19 7.86 -0.09
CA LEU A 79 10.31 8.84 -1.18
C LEU A 79 11.65 8.72 -1.91
N LYS A 80 12.74 8.54 -1.17
CA LYS A 80 14.07 8.30 -1.74
C LYS A 80 14.11 7.02 -2.58
N ARG A 81 13.46 5.96 -2.12
CA ARG A 81 13.37 4.68 -2.84
C ARG A 81 12.76 4.84 -4.24
N ILE A 82 11.80 5.74 -4.41
CA ILE A 82 11.16 6.02 -5.70
C ILE A 82 11.75 7.24 -6.42
N GLY A 83 12.86 7.81 -5.94
CA GLY A 83 13.56 8.95 -6.55
C GLY A 83 12.76 10.25 -6.51
N LEU A 84 11.95 10.46 -5.47
CA LEU A 84 11.09 11.65 -5.30
C LEU A 84 11.33 12.38 -3.97
N GLU A 85 12.50 12.24 -3.36
CA GLU A 85 12.85 12.95 -2.13
C GLU A 85 12.86 14.49 -2.29
N ASP A 86 13.26 14.98 -3.46
CA ASP A 86 13.23 16.40 -3.82
C ASP A 86 11.82 16.96 -3.98
N LYS A 87 10.82 16.09 -4.13
CA LYS A 87 9.39 16.42 -4.27
C LYS A 87 8.60 16.29 -2.97
N ALA A 88 9.26 16.09 -1.84
CA ALA A 88 8.59 15.87 -0.54
C ALA A 88 7.61 17.00 -0.17
N ASP A 89 7.99 18.24 -0.42
CA ASP A 89 7.23 19.43 0.01
C ASP A 89 6.32 20.03 -1.08
N VAL A 90 6.27 19.43 -2.28
CA VAL A 90 5.37 19.88 -3.34
C VAL A 90 3.99 19.23 -3.23
N TYR A 91 2.99 19.80 -3.90
CA TYR A 91 1.63 19.26 -3.95
C TYR A 91 1.46 18.27 -5.13
N PRO A 92 0.55 17.28 -5.01
CA PRO A 92 0.30 16.29 -6.07
C PRO A 92 -0.01 16.87 -7.44
N SER A 93 -0.58 18.09 -7.51
CA SER A 93 -0.90 18.77 -8.78
C SER A 93 0.32 19.02 -9.67
N THR A 94 1.52 19.08 -9.09
CA THR A 94 2.78 19.33 -9.83
C THR A 94 3.48 18.05 -10.30
N LEU A 95 2.96 16.90 -9.93
CA LEU A 95 3.53 15.60 -10.28
C LEU A 95 2.96 15.04 -11.59
N SER A 96 3.77 14.29 -12.34
CA SER A 96 3.30 13.48 -13.46
C SER A 96 2.39 12.34 -12.98
N GLY A 97 1.66 11.69 -13.90
CA GLY A 97 0.81 10.52 -13.59
C GLY A 97 1.60 9.40 -12.92
N GLY A 98 2.72 9.00 -13.51
CA GLY A 98 3.58 7.96 -12.96
C GLY A 98 4.17 8.30 -11.58
N GLN A 99 4.56 9.57 -11.36
CA GLN A 99 4.98 10.04 -10.04
C GLN A 99 3.87 9.95 -9.01
N LYS A 100 2.63 10.38 -9.36
CA LYS A 100 1.46 10.26 -8.48
C LYS A 100 1.19 8.82 -8.10
N GLN A 101 1.28 7.90 -9.07
CA GLN A 101 1.03 6.48 -8.81
C GLN A 101 2.11 5.87 -7.92
N ARG A 102 3.39 6.17 -8.15
CA ARG A 102 4.47 5.73 -7.26
C ARG A 102 4.28 6.27 -5.83
N VAL A 103 3.85 7.52 -5.68
CA VAL A 103 3.50 8.07 -4.34
C VAL A 103 2.31 7.33 -3.73
N ALA A 104 1.29 6.96 -4.50
CA ALA A 104 0.15 6.18 -4.00
C ALA A 104 0.58 4.78 -3.52
N ILE A 105 1.51 4.14 -4.22
CA ILE A 105 2.09 2.85 -3.82
C ILE A 105 2.83 2.97 -2.50
N ILE A 106 3.80 3.90 -2.38
CA ILE A 106 4.57 4.05 -1.14
C ILE A 106 3.72 4.53 0.04
N ARG A 107 2.64 5.29 -0.20
CA ARG A 107 1.66 5.63 0.83
C ARG A 107 1.00 4.38 1.42
N SER A 108 0.67 3.40 0.58
CA SER A 108 0.15 2.10 1.04
C SER A 108 1.22 1.31 1.79
N MET A 109 2.47 1.32 1.31
CA MET A 109 3.61 0.68 1.97
C MET A 109 3.95 1.28 3.34
N ALA A 110 3.77 2.59 3.51
CA ALA A 110 4.05 3.30 4.77
C ALA A 110 3.25 2.76 5.97
N MET A 111 2.20 1.99 5.71
CA MET A 111 1.40 1.30 6.72
C MET A 111 1.95 -0.07 7.10
N ASN A 112 3.07 -0.49 6.51
CA ASN A 112 3.65 -1.83 6.66
C ASN A 112 2.58 -2.94 6.53
N PRO A 113 1.89 -3.03 5.38
CA PRO A 113 0.79 -3.98 5.20
C PRO A 113 1.31 -5.39 4.91
N ASP A 114 0.58 -6.42 5.36
CA ASP A 114 0.87 -7.82 4.99
C ASP A 114 0.51 -8.10 3.52
N VAL A 115 -0.46 -7.36 2.97
CA VAL A 115 -0.96 -7.52 1.59
C VAL A 115 -1.26 -6.15 1.00
N ILE A 116 -0.93 -5.95 -0.29
CA ILE A 116 -1.35 -4.79 -1.08
C ILE A 116 -2.24 -5.26 -2.22
N LEU A 117 -3.41 -4.62 -2.34
CA LEU A 117 -4.32 -4.79 -3.47
C LEU A 117 -4.06 -3.68 -4.49
N PHE A 118 -3.90 -4.05 -5.75
CA PHE A 118 -3.76 -3.12 -6.87
C PHE A 118 -4.95 -3.26 -7.81
N ASP A 119 -5.63 -2.16 -8.05
CA ASP A 119 -6.77 -2.09 -8.97
C ASP A 119 -6.35 -1.26 -10.18
N GLU A 120 -5.98 -1.94 -11.26
CA GLU A 120 -5.50 -1.38 -12.52
C GLU A 120 -4.49 -0.22 -12.34
N PRO A 121 -3.34 -0.44 -11.70
CA PRO A 121 -2.44 0.63 -11.27
C PRO A 121 -1.81 1.43 -12.41
N THR A 122 -1.90 0.96 -13.66
CA THR A 122 -1.29 1.59 -14.84
C THR A 122 -2.29 2.18 -15.82
N SER A 123 -3.58 1.86 -15.72
CA SER A 123 -4.59 2.20 -16.73
C SER A 123 -4.85 3.71 -16.90
N ALA A 124 -4.53 4.52 -15.89
CA ALA A 124 -4.66 5.98 -15.95
C ALA A 124 -3.33 6.70 -16.30
N LEU A 125 -2.33 5.96 -16.82
CA LEU A 125 -1.00 6.47 -17.12
C LEU A 125 -0.74 6.52 -18.62
N ASP A 126 0.08 7.49 -19.03
CA ASP A 126 0.66 7.52 -20.36
C ASP A 126 1.63 6.34 -20.53
N PRO A 127 1.74 5.72 -21.71
CA PRO A 127 2.58 4.54 -21.94
C PRO A 127 4.03 4.69 -21.50
N GLU A 128 4.59 5.90 -21.63
CA GLU A 128 5.97 6.22 -21.21
C GLU A 128 6.19 6.09 -19.70
N MET A 129 5.11 6.21 -18.89
CA MET A 129 5.16 6.18 -17.44
C MET A 129 4.83 4.82 -16.83
N VAL A 130 4.26 3.90 -17.61
CA VAL A 130 3.84 2.57 -17.17
C VAL A 130 5.04 1.77 -16.66
N GLY A 131 6.15 1.80 -17.40
CA GLY A 131 7.35 1.04 -17.06
C GLY A 131 7.88 1.31 -15.66
N GLU A 132 7.97 2.57 -15.23
CA GLU A 132 8.47 2.95 -13.91
C GLU A 132 7.59 2.41 -12.76
N VAL A 133 6.27 2.35 -12.98
CA VAL A 133 5.34 1.82 -11.98
C VAL A 133 5.44 0.30 -11.91
N LEU A 134 5.52 -0.38 -13.07
CA LEU A 134 5.67 -1.83 -13.12
C LEU A 134 7.00 -2.30 -12.50
N GLU A 135 8.11 -1.59 -12.75
CA GLU A 135 9.40 -1.90 -12.12
C GLU A 135 9.33 -1.77 -10.58
N LEU A 136 8.70 -0.72 -10.06
CA LEU A 136 8.48 -0.61 -8.61
C LEU A 136 7.67 -1.80 -8.07
N MET A 137 6.64 -2.25 -8.78
CA MET A 137 5.85 -3.41 -8.38
C MET A 137 6.63 -4.72 -8.48
N LYS A 138 7.50 -4.88 -9.48
CA LYS A 138 8.42 -6.02 -9.58
C LYS A 138 9.38 -6.08 -8.39
N ASP A 139 9.92 -4.94 -7.98
CA ASP A 139 10.80 -4.87 -6.82
C ASP A 139 10.09 -5.26 -5.53
N LEU A 140 8.82 -4.85 -5.36
CA LEU A 140 8.00 -5.28 -4.23
C LEU A 140 7.77 -6.80 -4.23
N ALA A 141 7.54 -7.39 -5.39
CA ALA A 141 7.39 -8.85 -5.53
C ALA A 141 8.67 -9.59 -5.16
N LYS A 142 9.84 -9.12 -5.63
CA LYS A 142 11.16 -9.68 -5.29
C LYS A 142 11.46 -9.61 -3.79
N GLU A 143 10.96 -8.57 -3.10
CA GLU A 143 11.08 -8.43 -1.65
C GLU A 143 10.10 -9.33 -0.86
N GLY A 144 9.26 -10.10 -1.54
CA GLY A 144 8.31 -11.01 -0.91
C GLY A 144 7.00 -10.35 -0.48
N MET A 145 6.67 -9.15 -0.96
CA MET A 145 5.38 -8.52 -0.69
C MET A 145 4.24 -9.32 -1.31
N THR A 146 3.28 -9.72 -0.49
CA THR A 146 2.06 -10.35 -1.00
C THR A 146 1.20 -9.30 -1.71
N MET A 147 0.89 -9.55 -2.98
CA MET A 147 0.12 -8.64 -3.81
C MET A 147 -1.03 -9.37 -4.50
N VAL A 148 -2.19 -8.72 -4.59
CA VAL A 148 -3.28 -9.10 -5.48
C VAL A 148 -3.43 -7.96 -6.50
N VAL A 149 -3.29 -8.27 -7.78
CA VAL A 149 -3.22 -7.26 -8.84
C VAL A 149 -4.28 -7.53 -9.89
N VAL A 150 -5.17 -6.58 -10.08
CA VAL A 150 -6.04 -6.51 -11.26
C VAL A 150 -5.31 -5.71 -12.32
N THR A 151 -5.03 -6.30 -13.48
CA THR A 151 -4.23 -5.67 -14.53
C THR A 151 -4.55 -6.24 -15.91
N HIS A 152 -4.32 -5.44 -16.94
CA HIS A 152 -4.26 -5.84 -18.33
C HIS A 152 -2.81 -5.86 -18.87
N GLU A 153 -1.82 -5.66 -18.02
CA GLU A 153 -0.40 -5.77 -18.35
C GLU A 153 0.03 -7.24 -18.35
N MET A 154 -0.23 -7.95 -19.46
CA MET A 154 0.00 -9.40 -19.53
C MET A 154 1.48 -9.77 -19.40
N GLY A 155 2.39 -8.94 -19.90
CA GLY A 155 3.83 -9.13 -19.73
C GLY A 155 4.26 -9.09 -18.27
N PHE A 156 3.73 -8.14 -17.50
CA PHE A 156 3.97 -8.05 -16.07
C PHE A 156 3.39 -9.25 -15.32
N ALA A 157 2.14 -9.64 -15.61
CA ALA A 157 1.49 -10.80 -14.98
C ALA A 157 2.28 -12.08 -15.25
N ARG A 158 2.77 -12.30 -16.47
CA ARG A 158 3.59 -13.46 -16.85
C ARG A 158 4.90 -13.53 -16.07
N GLU A 159 5.56 -12.38 -15.86
CA GLU A 159 6.87 -12.31 -15.22
C GLU A 159 6.81 -12.43 -13.69
N VAL A 160 5.79 -11.84 -13.07
CA VAL A 160 5.78 -11.58 -11.62
C VAL A 160 4.80 -12.46 -10.84
N ALA A 161 3.70 -12.87 -11.47
CA ALA A 161 2.67 -13.60 -10.76
C ALA A 161 3.13 -15.01 -10.36
N SER A 162 2.75 -15.45 -9.17
CA SER A 162 2.83 -16.85 -8.77
C SER A 162 1.60 -17.65 -9.21
N ARG A 163 0.48 -16.95 -9.42
CA ARG A 163 -0.83 -17.51 -9.80
C ARG A 163 -1.61 -16.45 -10.57
N VAL A 164 -2.27 -16.85 -11.64
CA VAL A 164 -3.12 -15.99 -12.48
C VAL A 164 -4.53 -16.53 -12.50
N LEU A 165 -5.50 -15.62 -12.40
CA LEU A 165 -6.92 -15.93 -12.49
C LEU A 165 -7.53 -15.15 -13.67
N PHE A 166 -8.26 -15.86 -14.54
CA PHE A 166 -9.08 -15.24 -15.58
C PHE A 166 -10.53 -15.15 -15.11
N ILE A 167 -11.04 -13.93 -15.04
CA ILE A 167 -12.40 -13.65 -14.61
C ILE A 167 -13.18 -13.10 -15.80
N ASP A 168 -14.29 -13.74 -16.14
CA ASP A 168 -15.20 -13.30 -17.19
C ASP A 168 -16.64 -13.57 -16.75
N ASP A 169 -17.57 -12.65 -17.03
CA ASP A 169 -18.96 -12.70 -16.57
C ASP A 169 -19.14 -12.97 -15.06
N GLY A 170 -18.26 -12.37 -14.23
CA GLY A 170 -18.31 -12.52 -12.78
C GLY A 170 -17.92 -13.91 -12.25
N GLN A 171 -17.33 -14.76 -13.08
CA GLN A 171 -16.88 -16.11 -12.73
C GLN A 171 -15.39 -16.29 -13.01
N ILE A 172 -14.73 -17.06 -12.15
CA ILE A 172 -13.36 -17.51 -12.42
C ILE A 172 -13.47 -18.62 -13.48
N LYS A 173 -13.00 -18.34 -14.70
CA LYS A 173 -13.01 -19.28 -15.81
C LYS A 173 -11.79 -20.19 -15.81
N GLU A 174 -10.64 -19.63 -15.45
CA GLU A 174 -9.39 -20.38 -15.35
C GLU A 174 -8.50 -19.81 -14.23
N GLU A 175 -7.79 -20.70 -13.57
CA GLU A 175 -6.78 -20.40 -12.57
C GLU A 175 -5.58 -21.33 -12.78
N ALA A 176 -4.39 -20.75 -13.01
CA ALA A 176 -3.17 -21.52 -13.25
C ALA A 176 -1.90 -20.74 -12.88
N ALA A 177 -0.76 -21.44 -12.85
CA ALA A 177 0.54 -20.81 -12.84
C ALA A 177 0.79 -20.05 -14.16
N PRO A 178 1.61 -18.97 -14.20
CA PRO A 178 1.78 -18.15 -15.41
C PRO A 178 2.17 -18.95 -16.65
N ALA A 179 3.09 -19.88 -16.57
CA ALA A 179 3.52 -20.69 -17.72
C ALA A 179 2.34 -21.46 -18.33
N GLU A 180 1.54 -22.14 -17.51
CA GLU A 180 0.38 -22.88 -17.97
C GLU A 180 -0.71 -21.94 -18.51
N PHE A 181 -0.97 -20.84 -17.79
CA PHE A 181 -1.98 -19.85 -18.15
C PHE A 181 -1.75 -19.22 -19.52
N PHE A 182 -0.51 -18.82 -19.81
CA PHE A 182 -0.19 -18.08 -21.04
C PHE A 182 0.21 -19.00 -22.22
N GLU A 183 0.76 -20.20 -21.95
CA GLU A 183 1.25 -21.09 -23.02
C GLU A 183 0.26 -22.21 -23.35
N HIS A 184 -0.53 -22.63 -22.38
CA HIS A 184 -1.47 -23.75 -22.51
C HIS A 184 -2.85 -23.44 -21.89
N PRO A 185 -3.50 -22.32 -22.29
CA PRO A 185 -4.83 -21.95 -21.77
C PRO A 185 -5.87 -23.01 -22.14
N LYS A 186 -6.70 -23.42 -21.18
CA LYS A 186 -7.71 -24.46 -21.35
C LYS A 186 -9.08 -23.89 -21.70
N ASP A 187 -9.46 -22.78 -21.09
CA ASP A 187 -10.75 -22.13 -21.31
C ASP A 187 -10.79 -21.47 -22.69
N PRO A 188 -11.81 -21.75 -23.54
CA PRO A 188 -11.91 -21.19 -24.88
C PRO A 188 -12.00 -19.66 -24.91
N ARG A 189 -12.62 -19.06 -23.88
CA ARG A 189 -12.75 -17.62 -23.78
C ARG A 189 -11.41 -16.96 -23.42
N LEU A 190 -10.60 -17.62 -22.58
CA LEU A 190 -9.23 -17.20 -22.29
C LEU A 190 -8.34 -17.29 -23.54
N GLN A 191 -8.47 -18.39 -24.32
CA GLN A 191 -7.74 -18.54 -25.59
C GLN A 191 -8.06 -17.41 -26.57
N GLU A 192 -9.36 -17.09 -26.74
CA GLU A 192 -9.79 -15.96 -27.56
C GLU A 192 -9.22 -14.63 -27.05
N PHE A 193 -9.25 -14.40 -25.74
CA PHE A 193 -8.73 -13.18 -25.12
C PHE A 193 -7.23 -13.03 -25.36
N LEU A 194 -6.43 -14.06 -25.07
CA LEU A 194 -4.98 -14.02 -25.25
C LEU A 194 -4.58 -13.84 -26.70
N SER A 195 -5.29 -14.46 -27.65
CA SER A 195 -5.00 -14.31 -29.10
C SER A 195 -5.19 -12.90 -29.65
N LYS A 196 -5.88 -12.01 -28.92
CA LYS A 196 -6.08 -10.61 -29.30
C LYS A 196 -5.07 -9.66 -28.67
N ILE A 197 -4.34 -10.10 -27.65
CA ILE A 197 -3.45 -9.25 -26.87
C ILE A 197 -1.98 -9.62 -27.05
N LEU A 198 -1.69 -10.90 -27.26
CA LEU A 198 -0.36 -11.44 -27.52
C LEU A 198 -0.15 -11.67 -29.02
#